data_3f3b4eb89896ae3a145085e7e5a89d41
#
_entry.id   3f3b4eb89896ae3a145085e7e5a89d41
#
_cell.length_a   1.000
_cell.length_b   1.000
_cell.length_c   1.000
_cell.angle_alpha   90.00
_cell.angle_beta   90.00
_cell.angle_gamma   90.00
#
_symmetry.space_group_name_H-M   'P 1'
#
loop_
_entity.id
_entity.type
_entity.pdbx_description
1 polymer ?
#
loop_
_entity_poly.entity_id
_entity_poly.type
_entity_poly.pdbx_seq_one_letter_code
_entity_poly.pdbx_strand_id
1 'polypeptide(L)'
;MRFVLSTSFSSVADLKKLAIAADDCGWEAMSFSDHVVNPEKITTPYPYTENGERRWQAFTDWPDPWVMIGALASITRNLKFTNNIFVLPMRNPFLVAKAISTAAIISDNRVIPAIGVGWSKDEFQLLQQDFHSRGKRADEMVEIMRLLWTGELVEYQGKHYQFPPLEMNPAPSAYIPIWVGGISEAAMRRAARMADGWVTDLQTSDDILASIAKIKEYRREYGRDHLPFSVMATPSDAFTIDGYRRLEEGGVSHILTMPWPFYHGDTQDVEKKIDGIKRYADDYISAFNR
;
A
#
# COMPACT_ATOMS: atom_id res chain seq x y z
N MET A 1 -9.05 -15.64 -3.32
CA MET A 1 -8.02 -14.64 -3.74
C MET A 1 -8.70 -13.36 -4.17
N ARG A 2 -8.15 -12.20 -3.83
CA ARG A 2 -8.60 -10.86 -4.26
C ARG A 2 -7.52 -10.21 -5.11
N PHE A 3 -7.92 -9.28 -5.98
CA PHE A 3 -6.98 -8.66 -6.91
C PHE A 3 -6.96 -7.15 -6.74
N VAL A 4 -5.74 -6.59 -6.69
CA VAL A 4 -5.47 -5.17 -6.49
C VAL A 4 -4.81 -4.62 -7.75
N LEU A 5 -5.39 -3.59 -8.33
CA LEU A 5 -4.87 -2.92 -9.51
C LEU A 5 -3.68 -2.03 -9.14
N SER A 6 -2.50 -2.33 -9.65
CA SER A 6 -1.36 -1.40 -9.61
C SER A 6 -1.51 -0.32 -10.67
N THR A 7 -1.38 0.93 -10.26
CA THR A 7 -1.41 2.09 -11.15
C THR A 7 -0.06 2.78 -11.31
N SER A 8 1.00 2.13 -10.82
CA SER A 8 2.35 2.65 -10.96
C SER A 8 2.66 3.02 -12.41
N PHE A 9 3.29 4.17 -12.61
CA PHE A 9 3.70 4.70 -13.92
C PHE A 9 2.54 5.07 -14.86
N SER A 10 1.30 5.12 -14.39
CA SER A 10 0.17 5.63 -15.16
C SER A 10 0.06 7.14 -15.05
N SER A 11 -0.33 7.81 -16.14
CA SER A 11 -0.61 9.24 -16.11
C SER A 11 -1.76 9.57 -15.16
N VAL A 12 -1.63 10.65 -14.42
CA VAL A 12 -2.70 11.16 -13.53
C VAL A 12 -4.00 11.39 -14.29
N ALA A 13 -3.92 11.81 -15.56
CA ALA A 13 -5.08 12.03 -16.42
C ALA A 13 -5.91 10.76 -16.67
N ASP A 14 -5.26 9.58 -16.63
CA ASP A 14 -5.92 8.31 -16.91
C ASP A 14 -6.57 7.69 -15.68
N LEU A 15 -6.10 8.02 -14.47
CA LEU A 15 -6.47 7.33 -13.23
C LEU A 15 -7.99 7.27 -12.98
N LYS A 16 -8.74 8.30 -13.37
CA LYS A 16 -10.21 8.31 -13.25
C LYS A 16 -10.86 7.22 -14.11
N LYS A 17 -10.42 7.07 -15.36
CA LYS A 17 -10.95 6.05 -16.27
C LYS A 17 -10.58 4.65 -15.79
N LEU A 18 -9.33 4.46 -15.33
CA LEU A 18 -8.85 3.18 -14.80
C LEU A 18 -9.61 2.77 -13.53
N ALA A 19 -9.91 3.72 -12.63
CA ALA A 19 -10.67 3.46 -11.40
C ALA A 19 -12.11 3.03 -11.70
N ILE A 20 -12.78 3.71 -12.63
CA ILE A 20 -14.14 3.33 -13.05
C ILE A 20 -14.13 1.92 -13.67
N ALA A 21 -13.20 1.64 -14.58
CA ALA A 21 -13.09 0.32 -15.19
C ALA A 21 -12.80 -0.79 -14.16
N ALA A 22 -11.96 -0.53 -13.17
CA ALA A 22 -11.67 -1.47 -12.10
C ALA A 22 -12.89 -1.72 -11.19
N ASP A 23 -13.61 -0.66 -10.81
CA ASP A 23 -14.83 -0.75 -9.99
C ASP A 23 -15.92 -1.58 -10.70
N ASP A 24 -16.15 -1.29 -12.00
CA ASP A 24 -17.14 -1.97 -12.82
C ASP A 24 -16.81 -3.47 -13.05
N CYS A 25 -15.52 -3.83 -13.04
CA CYS A 25 -15.04 -5.20 -13.27
C CYS A 25 -14.78 -6.01 -11.98
N GLY A 26 -15.09 -5.46 -10.80
CA GLY A 26 -14.99 -6.18 -9.53
C GLY A 26 -13.58 -6.36 -9.00
N TRP A 27 -12.64 -5.47 -9.35
CA TRP A 27 -11.36 -5.39 -8.66
C TRP A 27 -11.56 -5.02 -7.20
N GLU A 28 -10.82 -5.66 -6.31
CA GLU A 28 -10.95 -5.38 -4.86
C GLU A 28 -10.46 -3.99 -4.49
N ALA A 29 -9.31 -3.58 -5.03
CA ALA A 29 -8.72 -2.30 -4.71
C ALA A 29 -7.84 -1.75 -5.85
N MET A 30 -7.55 -0.44 -5.76
CA MET A 30 -6.58 0.27 -6.58
C MET A 30 -5.44 0.76 -5.69
N SER A 31 -4.21 0.55 -6.12
CA SER A 31 -3.00 0.84 -5.33
C SER A 31 -2.18 1.96 -5.94
N PHE A 32 -1.66 2.84 -5.08
CA PHE A 32 -0.79 3.96 -5.43
C PHE A 32 0.58 3.80 -4.82
N SER A 33 1.61 4.07 -5.60
CA SER A 33 2.97 4.26 -5.09
C SER A 33 3.17 5.70 -4.61
N ASP A 34 4.19 5.94 -3.79
CA ASP A 34 4.39 7.22 -3.13
C ASP A 34 5.84 7.71 -3.27
N HIS A 35 6.00 8.82 -3.96
CA HIS A 35 7.18 9.68 -3.95
C HIS A 35 6.72 11.13 -3.84
N VAL A 36 7.29 11.89 -2.92
CA VAL A 36 6.94 13.32 -2.75
C VAL A 36 7.68 14.18 -3.76
N VAL A 37 8.96 13.87 -3.96
CA VAL A 37 9.82 14.53 -4.93
C VAL A 37 10.77 13.51 -5.56
N ASN A 38 11.17 13.74 -6.79
CA ASN A 38 12.07 12.85 -7.50
C ASN A 38 13.33 13.62 -7.94
N PRO A 39 14.42 13.56 -7.17
CA PRO A 39 15.66 14.23 -7.51
C PRO A 39 16.20 13.76 -8.88
N GLU A 40 16.80 14.65 -9.65
CA GLU A 40 17.48 14.30 -10.90
C GLU A 40 18.55 13.22 -10.66
N LYS A 41 19.37 13.44 -9.62
CA LYS A 41 20.39 12.48 -9.18
C LYS A 41 20.02 11.91 -7.83
N ILE A 42 19.88 10.60 -7.77
CA ILE A 42 19.65 9.85 -6.54
C ILE A 42 21.00 9.29 -6.09
N THR A 43 21.38 9.56 -4.84
CA THR A 43 22.63 9.04 -4.27
C THR A 43 22.42 7.74 -3.52
N THR A 44 21.19 7.45 -3.11
CA THR A 44 20.80 6.21 -2.44
C THR A 44 20.46 5.15 -3.50
N PRO A 45 21.16 4.03 -3.59
CA PRO A 45 20.82 2.96 -4.52
C PRO A 45 19.37 2.48 -4.31
N TYR A 46 18.65 2.22 -5.41
CA TYR A 46 17.31 1.65 -5.34
C TYR A 46 17.38 0.18 -4.91
N PRO A 47 16.73 -0.22 -3.80
CA PRO A 47 16.98 -1.51 -3.18
C PRO A 47 16.28 -2.70 -3.87
N TYR A 48 15.49 -2.46 -4.91
CA TYR A 48 14.68 -3.48 -5.58
C TYR A 48 15.19 -3.80 -7.01
N THR A 49 16.40 -3.34 -7.36
CA THR A 49 17.10 -3.68 -8.60
C THR A 49 18.55 -4.06 -8.28
N GLU A 50 19.11 -4.99 -9.02
CA GLU A 50 20.49 -5.46 -8.83
C GLU A 50 21.52 -4.35 -9.07
N ASN A 51 21.28 -3.48 -10.04
CA ASN A 51 22.16 -2.36 -10.40
C ASN A 51 21.95 -1.10 -9.54
N GLY A 52 20.94 -1.09 -8.65
CA GLY A 52 20.60 0.06 -7.81
C GLY A 52 19.93 1.22 -8.57
N GLU A 53 19.59 1.03 -9.85
CA GLU A 53 18.89 2.05 -10.64
C GLU A 53 17.38 1.98 -10.45
N ARG A 54 16.72 3.15 -10.49
CA ARG A 54 15.26 3.23 -10.37
C ARG A 54 14.56 2.60 -11.57
N ARG A 55 13.40 1.99 -11.36
CA ARG A 55 12.58 1.33 -12.39
C ARG A 55 11.72 2.29 -13.22
N TRP A 56 11.71 3.58 -12.91
CA TRP A 56 10.85 4.57 -13.57
C TRP A 56 11.67 5.65 -14.28
N GLN A 57 11.07 6.26 -15.27
CA GLN A 57 11.64 7.34 -16.06
C GLN A 57 11.60 8.67 -15.30
N ALA A 58 12.43 9.63 -15.74
CA ALA A 58 12.25 11.01 -15.32
C ALA A 58 10.85 11.52 -15.69
N PHE A 59 10.31 12.42 -14.85
CA PHE A 59 8.96 13.01 -15.02
C PHE A 59 7.80 12.01 -14.94
N THR A 60 8.01 10.83 -14.37
CA THR A 60 6.91 9.92 -14.02
C THR A 60 5.98 10.59 -13.01
N ASP A 61 4.67 10.51 -13.26
CA ASP A 61 3.65 11.06 -12.37
C ASP A 61 3.61 10.30 -11.03
N TRP A 62 3.78 11.04 -9.94
CA TRP A 62 3.60 10.56 -8.57
C TRP A 62 2.59 11.45 -7.85
N PRO A 63 1.27 11.28 -8.09
CA PRO A 63 0.27 12.07 -7.40
C PRO A 63 0.27 11.80 -5.90
N ASP A 64 -0.07 12.81 -5.10
CA ASP A 64 -0.32 12.55 -3.67
C ASP A 64 -1.43 11.51 -3.54
N PRO A 65 -1.16 10.37 -2.86
CA PRO A 65 -2.10 9.26 -2.81
C PRO A 65 -3.44 9.63 -2.18
N TRP A 66 -3.44 10.43 -1.10
CA TRP A 66 -4.66 10.74 -0.36
C TRP A 66 -5.54 11.76 -1.08
N VAL A 67 -4.94 12.71 -1.79
CA VAL A 67 -5.67 13.63 -2.68
C VAL A 67 -6.32 12.86 -3.83
N MET A 68 -5.56 11.93 -4.44
CA MET A 68 -6.07 11.11 -5.53
C MET A 68 -7.16 10.15 -5.06
N ILE A 69 -6.98 9.48 -3.91
CA ILE A 69 -7.99 8.59 -3.32
C ILE A 69 -9.28 9.35 -3.06
N GLY A 70 -9.22 10.56 -2.48
CA GLY A 70 -10.42 11.39 -2.27
C GLY A 70 -11.18 11.70 -3.56
N ALA A 71 -10.46 12.02 -4.64
CA ALA A 71 -11.06 12.27 -5.95
C ALA A 71 -11.69 11.02 -6.57
N LEU A 72 -11.02 9.86 -6.49
CA LEU A 72 -11.49 8.61 -7.10
C LEU A 72 -12.61 7.95 -6.28
N ALA A 73 -12.58 8.07 -4.97
CA ALA A 73 -13.62 7.56 -4.09
C ALA A 73 -15.00 8.17 -4.39
N SER A 74 -15.04 9.43 -4.85
CA SER A 74 -16.29 10.12 -5.19
C SER A 74 -16.96 9.64 -6.49
N ILE A 75 -16.23 8.90 -7.33
CA ILE A 75 -16.69 8.42 -8.64
C ILE A 75 -16.74 6.90 -8.76
N THR A 76 -16.41 6.19 -7.68
CA THR A 76 -16.46 4.72 -7.58
C THR A 76 -17.35 4.31 -6.42
N ARG A 77 -17.85 3.05 -6.43
CA ARG A 77 -18.82 2.56 -5.44
C ARG A 77 -18.27 1.49 -4.50
N ASN A 78 -17.54 0.52 -5.05
CA ASN A 78 -17.07 -0.66 -4.33
C ASN A 78 -15.55 -0.72 -4.22
N LEU A 79 -14.84 -0.13 -5.18
CA LEU A 79 -13.39 -0.15 -5.27
C LEU A 79 -12.76 0.43 -4.00
N LYS A 80 -11.92 -0.36 -3.35
CA LYS A 80 -11.10 0.07 -2.22
C LYS A 80 -9.82 0.74 -2.73
N PHE A 81 -9.13 1.42 -1.83
CA PHE A 81 -7.91 2.15 -2.13
C PHE A 81 -6.81 1.78 -1.15
N THR A 82 -5.62 1.49 -1.68
CA THR A 82 -4.44 1.13 -0.89
C THR A 82 -3.18 1.76 -1.48
N ASN A 83 -2.05 1.43 -0.91
CA ASN A 83 -0.73 1.91 -1.36
C ASN A 83 0.23 0.73 -1.56
N ASN A 84 1.22 0.90 -2.42
CA ASN A 84 2.37 0.01 -2.48
C ASN A 84 3.66 0.85 -2.68
N ILE A 85 4.11 1.46 -1.63
CA ILE A 85 3.61 1.72 -0.28
C ILE A 85 3.59 3.22 -0.02
N PHE A 86 2.80 3.70 0.95
CA PHE A 86 2.88 5.08 1.44
C PHE A 86 4.05 5.23 2.42
N VAL A 87 4.98 6.12 2.14
CA VAL A 87 6.19 6.31 2.97
C VAL A 87 5.86 7.21 4.17
N LEU A 88 5.35 6.58 5.23
CA LEU A 88 4.80 7.26 6.40
C LEU A 88 5.75 8.29 7.04
N PRO A 89 7.03 7.96 7.37
CA PRO A 89 7.88 8.85 8.15
C PRO A 89 8.49 10.03 7.35
N MET A 90 8.10 10.22 6.10
CA MET A 90 8.42 11.46 5.36
C MET A 90 7.51 12.63 5.74
N ARG A 91 6.46 12.38 6.52
CA ARG A 91 5.39 13.35 6.83
C ARG A 91 5.14 13.50 8.32
N ASN A 92 4.38 14.50 8.69
CA ASN A 92 3.92 14.72 10.05
C ASN A 92 2.71 13.78 10.35
N PRO A 93 2.69 13.07 11.53
CA PRO A 93 1.64 12.12 11.87
C PRO A 93 0.22 12.72 11.89
N PHE A 94 0.07 13.96 12.37
CA PHE A 94 -1.25 14.62 12.43
C PHE A 94 -1.82 14.89 11.04
N LEU A 95 -0.96 15.36 10.11
CA LEU A 95 -1.39 15.63 8.73
C LEU A 95 -1.78 14.33 8.02
N VAL A 96 -1.00 13.27 8.22
CA VAL A 96 -1.32 11.94 7.63
C VAL A 96 -2.60 11.37 8.24
N ALA A 97 -2.73 11.37 9.57
CA ALA A 97 -3.93 10.89 10.24
C ALA A 97 -5.19 11.62 9.74
N LYS A 98 -5.11 12.95 9.58
CA LYS A 98 -6.21 13.78 9.05
C LYS A 98 -6.55 13.43 7.60
N ALA A 99 -5.55 13.30 6.73
CA ALA A 99 -5.76 12.99 5.32
C ALA A 99 -6.45 11.61 5.15
N ILE A 100 -5.93 10.59 5.85
CA ILE A 100 -6.49 9.23 5.81
C ILE A 100 -7.91 9.19 6.38
N SER A 101 -8.16 9.84 7.53
CA SER A 101 -9.50 9.92 8.13
C SER A 101 -10.50 10.58 7.17
N THR A 102 -10.11 11.68 6.55
CA THR A 102 -10.96 12.38 5.56
C THR A 102 -11.24 11.48 4.35
N ALA A 103 -10.22 10.82 3.81
CA ALA A 103 -10.38 9.88 2.70
C ALA A 103 -11.26 8.67 3.07
N ALA A 104 -11.16 8.17 4.31
CA ALA A 104 -12.03 7.11 4.82
C ALA A 104 -13.50 7.53 4.83
N ILE A 105 -13.80 8.74 5.28
CA ILE A 105 -15.17 9.27 5.31
C ILE A 105 -15.71 9.47 3.89
N ILE A 106 -14.95 10.12 3.00
CA ILE A 106 -15.36 10.34 1.61
C ILE A 106 -15.63 9.03 0.87
N SER A 107 -14.87 7.99 1.22
CA SER A 107 -14.94 6.68 0.56
C SER A 107 -15.88 5.68 1.23
N ASP A 108 -16.62 6.04 2.28
CA ASP A 108 -17.37 5.07 3.11
C ASP A 108 -16.47 3.93 3.62
N ASN A 109 -15.31 4.30 4.19
CA ASN A 109 -14.29 3.42 4.77
C ASN A 109 -13.64 2.42 3.80
N ARG A 110 -13.55 2.77 2.51
CA ARG A 110 -12.89 1.96 1.46
C ARG A 110 -11.38 2.20 1.38
N VAL A 111 -10.71 2.65 2.44
CA VAL A 111 -9.26 2.87 2.49
C VAL A 111 -8.53 1.80 3.29
N ILE A 112 -7.40 1.37 2.79
CA ILE A 112 -6.48 0.43 3.44
C ILE A 112 -5.07 0.99 3.31
N PRO A 113 -4.62 1.89 4.22
CA PRO A 113 -3.26 2.41 4.15
C PRO A 113 -2.22 1.30 4.29
N ALA A 114 -1.46 1.06 3.25
CA ALA A 114 -0.30 0.19 3.27
C ALA A 114 0.95 1.06 3.35
N ILE A 115 1.57 1.06 4.52
CA ILE A 115 2.64 1.98 4.89
C ILE A 115 4.01 1.30 4.85
N GLY A 116 5.04 2.10 4.61
CA GLY A 116 6.43 1.68 4.74
C GLY A 116 7.30 2.77 5.34
N VAL A 117 8.57 2.45 5.55
CA VAL A 117 9.52 3.40 6.15
C VAL A 117 10.35 4.16 5.12
N GLY A 118 10.30 3.76 3.84
CA GLY A 118 11.05 4.38 2.76
C GLY A 118 12.52 4.00 2.69
N TRP A 119 13.09 4.16 1.51
CA TRP A 119 14.48 3.83 1.18
C TRP A 119 15.31 5.04 0.75
N SER A 120 14.70 6.06 0.13
CA SER A 120 15.37 7.21 -0.47
C SER A 120 15.82 8.21 0.60
N LYS A 121 17.08 8.11 0.99
CA LYS A 121 17.67 9.08 1.92
C LYS A 121 17.63 10.51 1.34
N ASP A 122 17.73 10.62 0.02
CA ASP A 122 17.69 11.91 -0.68
C ASP A 122 16.33 12.62 -0.46
N GLU A 123 15.20 11.90 -0.57
CA GLU A 123 13.87 12.48 -0.29
C GLU A 123 13.73 12.90 1.18
N PHE A 124 14.21 12.06 2.12
CA PHE A 124 14.17 12.40 3.54
C PHE A 124 14.93 13.70 3.86
N GLN A 125 16.09 13.89 3.24
CA GLN A 125 16.87 15.12 3.41
C GLN A 125 16.14 16.36 2.87
N LEU A 126 15.57 16.27 1.68
CA LEU A 126 14.78 17.37 1.07
C LEU A 126 13.56 17.73 1.91
N LEU A 127 12.91 16.73 2.52
CA LEU A 127 11.76 16.89 3.39
C LEU A 127 12.14 17.21 4.85
N GLN A 128 13.43 17.41 5.14
CA GLN A 128 13.95 17.70 6.49
C GLN A 128 13.56 16.65 7.53
N GLN A 129 13.49 15.36 7.11
CA GLN A 129 13.16 14.25 7.98
C GLN A 129 14.40 13.40 8.27
N ASP A 130 14.58 12.98 9.53
CA ASP A 130 15.67 12.09 9.88
C ASP A 130 15.47 10.68 9.32
N PHE A 131 16.40 10.29 8.45
CA PHE A 131 16.36 8.98 7.81
C PHE A 131 16.66 7.82 8.78
N HIS A 132 17.54 8.06 9.76
CA HIS A 132 18.02 6.97 10.64
C HIS A 132 16.98 6.54 11.68
N SER A 133 16.15 7.47 12.14
CA SER A 133 15.05 7.17 13.08
C SER A 133 13.73 6.74 12.40
N ARG A 134 13.67 6.72 11.05
CA ARG A 134 12.43 6.54 10.29
C ARG A 134 11.59 5.34 10.71
N GLY A 135 12.23 4.18 11.02
CA GLY A 135 11.52 3.00 11.46
C GLY A 135 10.85 3.16 12.81
N LYS A 136 11.56 3.75 13.79
CA LYS A 136 11.02 4.02 15.14
C LYS A 136 9.96 5.10 15.12
N ARG A 137 10.16 6.14 14.30
CA ARG A 137 9.15 7.18 14.09
C ARG A 137 7.87 6.61 13.47
N ALA A 138 8.00 5.73 12.46
CA ALA A 138 6.84 5.08 11.86
C ALA A 138 6.05 4.23 12.87
N ASP A 139 6.73 3.55 13.79
CA ASP A 139 6.07 2.79 14.86
C ASP A 139 5.18 3.70 15.72
N GLU A 140 5.73 4.80 16.24
CA GLU A 140 4.96 5.78 17.02
C GLU A 140 3.87 6.46 16.19
N MET A 141 4.12 6.74 14.91
CA MET A 141 3.11 7.34 14.02
C MET A 141 1.89 6.42 13.83
N VAL A 142 2.07 5.11 13.74
CA VAL A 142 0.95 4.15 13.66
C VAL A 142 0.12 4.19 14.95
N GLU A 143 0.76 4.23 16.11
CA GLU A 143 0.08 4.35 17.40
C GLU A 143 -0.71 5.66 17.48
N ILE A 144 -0.09 6.78 17.11
CA ILE A 144 -0.71 8.11 17.09
C ILE A 144 -1.93 8.14 16.15
N MET A 145 -1.80 7.60 14.93
CA MET A 145 -2.92 7.56 13.98
C MET A 145 -4.10 6.78 14.56
N ARG A 146 -3.86 5.62 15.17
CA ARG A 146 -4.92 4.81 15.79
C ARG A 146 -5.60 5.55 16.95
N LEU A 147 -4.83 6.28 17.79
CA LEU A 147 -5.40 7.12 18.85
C LEU A 147 -6.24 8.26 18.27
N LEU A 148 -5.74 8.99 17.31
CA LEU A 148 -6.44 10.12 16.69
C LEU A 148 -7.74 9.70 15.98
N TRP A 149 -7.77 8.49 15.42
CA TRP A 149 -8.95 7.96 14.72
C TRP A 149 -10.07 7.50 15.66
N THR A 150 -9.85 7.48 16.96
CA THR A 150 -10.95 7.23 17.93
C THR A 150 -11.96 8.36 17.98
N GLY A 151 -11.57 9.58 17.60
CA GLY A 151 -12.38 10.80 17.74
C GLY A 151 -12.52 11.29 19.17
N GLU A 152 -11.79 10.69 20.09
CA GLU A 152 -11.78 11.04 21.52
C GLU A 152 -10.68 12.06 21.85
N LEU A 153 -10.69 12.59 23.07
CA LEU A 153 -9.60 13.38 23.61
C LEU A 153 -8.44 12.44 23.97
N VAL A 154 -7.31 12.57 23.27
CA VAL A 154 -6.16 11.68 23.41
C VAL A 154 -4.87 12.45 23.65
N GLU A 155 -3.95 11.87 24.40
CA GLU A 155 -2.59 12.34 24.59
C GLU A 155 -1.58 11.26 24.22
N TYR A 156 -0.33 11.63 23.96
CA TYR A 156 0.72 10.68 23.64
C TYR A 156 2.07 11.11 24.23
N GLN A 157 2.80 10.14 24.77
CA GLN A 157 4.13 10.32 25.34
C GLN A 157 5.08 9.25 24.76
N GLY A 158 5.66 9.54 23.61
CA GLY A 158 6.64 8.69 22.95
C GLY A 158 8.05 9.27 23.00
N LYS A 159 8.97 8.58 22.35
CA LYS A 159 10.36 9.02 22.24
C LYS A 159 10.55 10.09 21.15
N HIS A 160 9.79 9.98 20.07
CA HIS A 160 9.92 10.86 18.89
C HIS A 160 8.78 11.87 18.81
N TYR A 161 7.62 11.54 19.38
CA TYR A 161 6.44 12.39 19.39
C TYR A 161 5.87 12.48 20.79
N GLN A 162 5.39 13.67 21.14
CA GLN A 162 4.65 13.90 22.39
C GLN A 162 3.67 15.05 22.18
N PHE A 163 2.48 14.93 22.76
CA PHE A 163 1.49 15.99 22.71
C PHE A 163 0.52 15.90 23.91
N PRO A 164 0.03 17.06 24.38
CA PRO A 164 -0.96 17.12 25.44
C PRO A 164 -2.32 16.64 24.93
N PRO A 165 -3.33 16.48 25.83
CA PRO A 165 -4.67 16.12 25.41
C PRO A 165 -5.19 16.98 24.25
N LEU A 166 -5.56 16.35 23.14
CA LEU A 166 -6.15 16.96 21.95
C LEU A 166 -7.12 16.00 21.26
N GLU A 167 -7.97 16.52 20.41
CA GLU A 167 -8.88 15.76 19.57
C GLU A 167 -8.59 15.99 18.08
N MET A 168 -8.98 15.03 17.25
CA MET A 168 -8.92 15.15 15.80
C MET A 168 -10.26 14.78 15.17
N ASN A 169 -10.96 15.78 14.62
CA ASN A 169 -12.19 15.59 13.87
C ASN A 169 -12.04 16.08 12.42
N PRO A 170 -12.72 15.44 11.42
CA PRO A 170 -13.60 14.28 11.60
C PRO A 170 -12.82 12.99 11.84
N ALA A 171 -13.35 12.11 12.69
CA ALA A 171 -12.84 10.75 12.90
C ALA A 171 -13.53 9.77 11.94
N PRO A 172 -12.88 8.67 11.51
CA PRO A 172 -13.50 7.66 10.67
C PRO A 172 -14.63 6.95 11.41
N SER A 173 -15.67 6.56 10.67
CA SER A 173 -16.83 5.85 11.25
C SER A 173 -16.60 4.36 11.48
N ALA A 174 -15.50 3.81 10.98
CA ALA A 174 -15.14 2.40 11.15
C ALA A 174 -13.62 2.25 11.31
N TYR A 175 -13.22 1.08 11.79
CA TYR A 175 -11.81 0.73 11.91
C TYR A 175 -11.08 0.78 10.56
N ILE A 176 -9.97 1.51 10.51
CA ILE A 176 -9.09 1.56 9.34
C ILE A 176 -7.99 0.51 9.50
N PRO A 177 -7.96 -0.56 8.68
CA PRO A 177 -6.89 -1.54 8.72
C PRO A 177 -5.60 -0.93 8.16
N ILE A 178 -4.48 -1.13 8.86
CA ILE A 178 -3.15 -0.69 8.42
C ILE A 178 -2.34 -1.89 7.99
N TRP A 179 -1.82 -1.88 6.77
CA TRP A 179 -0.85 -2.86 6.29
C TRP A 179 0.56 -2.29 6.33
N VAL A 180 1.57 -3.15 6.47
CA VAL A 180 2.99 -2.74 6.52
C VAL A 180 3.74 -3.41 5.39
N GLY A 181 4.45 -2.61 4.60
CA GLY A 181 5.29 -3.08 3.50
C GLY A 181 6.75 -3.28 3.88
N GLY A 182 7.40 -4.19 3.17
CA GLY A 182 8.83 -4.45 3.21
C GLY A 182 9.22 -5.88 3.57
N ILE A 183 10.39 -6.30 3.07
CA ILE A 183 10.90 -7.66 3.15
C ILE A 183 12.00 -7.84 4.21
N SER A 184 12.47 -6.75 4.83
CA SER A 184 13.47 -6.85 5.91
C SER A 184 12.86 -7.46 7.17
N GLU A 185 13.69 -8.10 7.99
CA GLU A 185 13.23 -8.63 9.28
C GLU A 185 12.52 -7.56 10.13
N ALA A 186 13.08 -6.37 10.17
CA ALA A 186 12.46 -5.25 10.91
C ALA A 186 11.07 -4.88 10.38
N ALA A 187 10.84 -4.95 9.06
CA ALA A 187 9.53 -4.71 8.45
C ALA A 187 8.55 -5.85 8.76
N MET A 188 8.98 -7.11 8.64
CA MET A 188 8.16 -8.27 8.98
C MET A 188 7.78 -8.29 10.47
N ARG A 189 8.71 -7.98 11.38
CA ARG A 189 8.42 -7.85 12.82
C ARG A 189 7.44 -6.69 13.11
N ARG A 190 7.58 -5.56 12.40
CA ARG A 190 6.63 -4.44 12.49
C ARG A 190 5.24 -4.86 12.05
N ALA A 191 5.12 -5.52 10.89
CA ALA A 191 3.87 -6.04 10.39
C ALA A 191 3.21 -7.00 11.40
N ALA A 192 3.97 -7.94 11.95
CA ALA A 192 3.50 -8.91 12.93
C ALA A 192 3.02 -8.26 14.23
N ARG A 193 3.74 -7.22 14.72
CA ARG A 193 3.49 -6.59 16.01
C ARG A 193 2.29 -5.65 16.00
N MET A 194 2.07 -4.88 14.93
CA MET A 194 1.13 -3.77 14.98
C MET A 194 0.21 -3.60 13.76
N ALA A 195 0.39 -4.39 12.70
CA ALA A 195 -0.40 -4.25 11.49
C ALA A 195 -1.54 -5.28 11.37
N ASP A 196 -2.44 -5.02 10.44
CA ASP A 196 -3.56 -5.89 10.05
C ASP A 196 -3.25 -6.64 8.75
N GLY A 197 -2.08 -6.35 8.15
CA GLY A 197 -1.60 -7.03 6.96
C GLY A 197 -0.14 -6.71 6.65
N TRP A 198 0.37 -7.44 5.67
CA TRP A 198 1.72 -7.28 5.14
C TRP A 198 1.69 -7.15 3.62
N VAL A 199 2.62 -6.34 3.09
CA VAL A 199 2.76 -6.10 1.65
C VAL A 199 4.18 -6.40 1.21
N THR A 200 4.31 -7.17 0.13
CA THR A 200 5.60 -7.43 -0.53
C THR A 200 5.55 -7.05 -2.00
N ASP A 201 6.71 -6.78 -2.58
CA ASP A 201 6.87 -6.39 -3.99
C ASP A 201 7.90 -7.28 -4.69
N LEU A 202 7.56 -7.76 -5.89
CA LEU A 202 8.42 -8.50 -6.82
C LEU A 202 9.30 -9.59 -6.18
N GLN A 203 8.69 -10.52 -5.47
CA GLN A 203 9.38 -11.69 -4.92
C GLN A 203 8.93 -12.98 -5.63
N THR A 204 9.76 -14.02 -5.56
CA THR A 204 9.36 -15.37 -5.98
C THR A 204 8.27 -15.91 -5.05
N SER A 205 7.46 -16.83 -5.55
CA SER A 205 6.43 -17.51 -4.74
C SER A 205 7.03 -18.15 -3.49
N ASP A 206 8.19 -18.77 -3.60
CA ASP A 206 8.87 -19.42 -2.47
C ASP A 206 9.32 -18.40 -1.41
N ASP A 207 9.88 -17.27 -1.81
CA ASP A 207 10.28 -16.19 -0.88
C ASP A 207 9.08 -15.56 -0.17
N ILE A 208 7.97 -15.38 -0.90
CA ILE A 208 6.71 -14.91 -0.32
C ILE A 208 6.23 -15.86 0.76
N LEU A 209 6.16 -17.16 0.46
CA LEU A 209 5.71 -18.18 1.41
C LEU A 209 6.64 -18.31 2.61
N ALA A 210 7.96 -18.25 2.41
CA ALA A 210 8.94 -18.23 3.49
C ALA A 210 8.78 -17.01 4.39
N SER A 211 8.52 -15.83 3.82
CA SER A 211 8.27 -14.60 4.58
C SER A 211 6.97 -14.69 5.40
N ILE A 212 5.91 -15.25 4.82
CA ILE A 212 4.64 -15.50 5.53
C ILE A 212 4.85 -16.42 6.73
N ALA A 213 5.63 -17.49 6.57
CA ALA A 213 5.95 -18.40 7.67
C ALA A 213 6.65 -17.67 8.83
N LYS A 214 7.66 -16.83 8.54
CA LYS A 214 8.33 -15.99 9.54
C LYS A 214 7.38 -15.00 10.23
N ILE A 215 6.52 -14.34 9.45
CA ILE A 215 5.55 -13.40 10.02
C ILE A 215 4.57 -14.13 10.94
N LYS A 216 4.13 -15.35 10.60
CA LYS A 216 3.28 -16.17 11.48
C LYS A 216 3.97 -16.51 12.80
N GLU A 217 5.29 -16.79 12.78
CA GLU A 217 6.09 -16.98 14.00
C GLU A 217 6.15 -15.72 14.85
N TYR A 218 6.49 -14.57 14.26
CA TYR A 218 6.53 -13.30 14.97
C TYR A 218 5.16 -12.91 15.53
N ARG A 219 4.07 -13.18 14.81
CA ARG A 219 2.71 -12.92 15.31
C ARG A 219 2.38 -13.76 16.56
N ARG A 220 2.86 -15.01 16.60
CA ARG A 220 2.75 -15.85 17.84
C ARG A 220 3.58 -15.28 18.98
N GLU A 221 4.82 -14.84 18.71
CA GLU A 221 5.66 -14.18 19.73
C GLU A 221 4.99 -12.94 20.32
N TYR A 222 4.24 -12.18 19.51
CA TYR A 222 3.51 -10.99 19.94
C TYR A 222 2.06 -11.27 20.40
N GLY A 223 1.63 -12.54 20.47
CA GLY A 223 0.27 -12.91 20.89
C GLY A 223 -0.83 -12.43 19.94
N ARG A 224 -0.54 -12.27 18.67
CA ARG A 224 -1.46 -11.70 17.64
C ARG A 224 -1.88 -12.71 16.56
N ASP A 225 -1.52 -13.96 16.70
CA ASP A 225 -1.82 -15.02 15.73
C ASP A 225 -3.32 -15.30 15.58
N HIS A 226 -4.11 -15.01 16.60
CA HIS A 226 -5.57 -15.14 16.62
C HIS A 226 -6.31 -14.02 15.86
N LEU A 227 -5.64 -12.90 15.55
CA LEU A 227 -6.26 -11.78 14.85
C LEU A 227 -6.25 -12.00 13.35
N PRO A 228 -7.23 -11.48 12.58
CA PRO A 228 -7.18 -11.47 11.12
C PRO A 228 -5.89 -10.82 10.61
N PHE A 229 -5.39 -11.31 9.47
CA PHE A 229 -4.18 -10.75 8.85
C PHE A 229 -4.22 -10.95 7.33
N SER A 230 -4.09 -9.87 6.60
CA SER A 230 -4.05 -9.90 5.14
C SER A 230 -2.62 -9.93 4.62
N VAL A 231 -2.42 -10.56 3.46
CA VAL A 231 -1.15 -10.53 2.73
C VAL A 231 -1.41 -10.08 1.31
N MET A 232 -0.82 -8.96 0.90
CA MET A 232 -0.81 -8.49 -0.48
C MET A 232 0.57 -8.75 -1.08
N ALA A 233 0.62 -9.48 -2.19
CA ALA A 233 1.86 -9.88 -2.84
C ALA A 233 1.87 -9.54 -4.33
N THR A 234 3.07 -9.22 -4.84
CA THR A 234 3.39 -9.11 -6.26
C THR A 234 4.36 -10.22 -6.62
N PRO A 235 3.89 -11.41 -7.00
CA PRO A 235 4.76 -12.52 -7.37
C PRO A 235 5.49 -12.20 -8.69
N SER A 236 6.75 -12.63 -8.79
CA SER A 236 7.57 -12.49 -10.01
C SER A 236 7.56 -13.73 -10.91
N ASP A 237 7.00 -14.84 -10.43
CA ASP A 237 7.04 -16.17 -11.06
C ASP A 237 5.67 -16.89 -11.12
N ALA A 238 4.59 -16.28 -10.64
CA ALA A 238 3.27 -16.87 -10.63
C ALA A 238 2.28 -15.96 -11.39
N PHE A 239 1.93 -16.36 -12.61
CA PHE A 239 1.04 -15.61 -13.52
C PHE A 239 -0.11 -16.47 -14.04
N THR A 240 -0.38 -17.61 -13.40
CA THR A 240 -1.45 -18.53 -13.75
C THR A 240 -2.44 -18.70 -12.60
N ILE A 241 -3.64 -19.18 -12.90
CA ILE A 241 -4.65 -19.49 -11.87
C ILE A 241 -4.10 -20.49 -10.84
N ASP A 242 -3.39 -21.52 -11.27
CA ASP A 242 -2.82 -22.52 -10.36
C ASP A 242 -1.69 -21.94 -9.51
N GLY A 243 -0.86 -21.05 -10.09
CA GLY A 243 0.15 -20.29 -9.32
C GLY A 243 -0.49 -19.42 -8.25
N TYR A 244 -1.58 -18.73 -8.56
CA TYR A 244 -2.30 -17.92 -7.58
C TYR A 244 -3.01 -18.76 -6.52
N ARG A 245 -3.55 -19.93 -6.87
CA ARG A 245 -4.13 -20.89 -5.88
C ARG A 245 -3.08 -21.39 -4.90
N ARG A 246 -1.88 -21.75 -5.38
CA ARG A 246 -0.76 -22.14 -4.51
C ARG A 246 -0.42 -21.02 -3.51
N LEU A 247 -0.37 -19.78 -3.95
CA LEU A 247 -0.11 -18.62 -3.08
C LEU A 247 -1.25 -18.39 -2.08
N GLU A 248 -2.51 -18.56 -2.50
CA GLU A 248 -3.69 -18.45 -1.63
C GLU A 248 -3.67 -19.51 -0.53
N GLU A 249 -3.39 -20.76 -0.85
CA GLU A 249 -3.22 -21.87 0.10
C GLU A 249 -2.09 -21.58 1.10
N GLY A 250 -1.03 -20.89 0.66
CA GLY A 250 0.08 -20.45 1.51
C GLY A 250 -0.25 -19.27 2.42
N GLY A 251 -1.36 -18.57 2.17
CA GLY A 251 -1.83 -17.46 3.00
C GLY A 251 -1.79 -16.09 2.35
N VAL A 252 -1.51 -15.99 1.04
CA VAL A 252 -1.69 -14.75 0.28
C VAL A 252 -3.19 -14.51 0.10
N SER A 253 -3.66 -13.33 0.44
CA SER A 253 -5.07 -12.95 0.31
C SER A 253 -5.34 -12.00 -0.86
N HIS A 254 -4.31 -11.28 -1.30
CA HIS A 254 -4.42 -10.27 -2.36
C HIS A 254 -3.23 -10.37 -3.31
N ILE A 255 -3.49 -10.32 -4.61
CA ILE A 255 -2.47 -10.17 -5.65
C ILE A 255 -2.50 -8.74 -6.16
N LEU A 256 -1.37 -8.04 -6.04
CA LEU A 256 -1.14 -6.76 -6.68
C LEU A 256 -0.58 -7.00 -8.07
N THR A 257 -1.24 -6.48 -9.10
CA THR A 257 -0.83 -6.67 -10.49
C THR A 257 -1.17 -5.48 -11.37
N MET A 258 -0.42 -5.34 -12.44
CA MET A 258 -0.67 -4.44 -13.56
C MET A 258 -1.14 -5.29 -14.73
N PRO A 259 -2.43 -5.26 -15.11
CA PRO A 259 -3.00 -6.27 -16.01
C PRO A 259 -2.67 -6.07 -17.50
N TRP A 260 -2.50 -4.84 -17.96
CA TRP A 260 -2.35 -4.58 -19.41
C TRP A 260 -1.09 -5.17 -20.04
N PRO A 261 0.06 -5.35 -19.37
CA PRO A 261 1.21 -6.04 -19.95
C PRO A 261 0.94 -7.46 -20.41
N PHE A 262 -0.01 -8.15 -19.79
CA PHE A 262 -0.40 -9.53 -20.17
C PHE A 262 -1.01 -9.60 -21.57
N TYR A 263 -1.59 -8.49 -22.05
CA TYR A 263 -2.37 -8.46 -23.30
C TYR A 263 -1.80 -7.50 -24.35
N HIS A 264 -1.17 -6.43 -23.93
CA HIS A 264 -0.77 -5.31 -24.80
C HIS A 264 0.69 -4.92 -24.68
N GLY A 265 1.47 -5.61 -23.82
CA GLY A 265 2.83 -5.19 -23.50
C GLY A 265 2.87 -3.86 -22.73
N ASP A 266 4.04 -3.23 -22.72
CA ASP A 266 4.19 -1.90 -22.14
C ASP A 266 3.49 -0.85 -23.01
N THR A 267 2.48 -0.20 -22.46
CA THR A 267 1.65 0.78 -23.19
C THR A 267 1.24 1.95 -22.31
N GLN A 268 1.18 3.14 -22.90
CA GLN A 268 0.60 4.34 -22.29
C GLN A 268 -0.80 4.66 -22.83
N ASP A 269 -1.30 3.88 -23.76
CA ASP A 269 -2.65 4.02 -24.31
C ASP A 269 -3.70 3.60 -23.24
N VAL A 270 -4.50 4.55 -22.80
CA VAL A 270 -5.51 4.34 -21.73
C VAL A 270 -6.57 3.31 -22.12
N GLU A 271 -6.96 3.24 -23.40
CA GLU A 271 -7.99 2.29 -23.84
C GLU A 271 -7.45 0.84 -23.82
N LYS A 272 -6.15 0.64 -24.14
CA LYS A 272 -5.48 -0.65 -23.95
C LYS A 272 -5.33 -1.01 -22.48
N LYS A 273 -5.05 -0.05 -21.61
CA LYS A 273 -5.03 -0.29 -20.17
C LYS A 273 -6.40 -0.73 -19.65
N ILE A 274 -7.47 -0.07 -20.10
CA ILE A 274 -8.86 -0.43 -19.76
C ILE A 274 -9.21 -1.83 -20.27
N ASP A 275 -8.87 -2.14 -21.52
CA ASP A 275 -9.07 -3.49 -22.08
C ASP A 275 -8.33 -4.55 -21.23
N GLY A 276 -7.08 -4.28 -20.87
CA GLY A 276 -6.31 -5.16 -19.97
C GLY A 276 -6.99 -5.39 -18.61
N ILE A 277 -7.56 -4.33 -18.00
CA ILE A 277 -8.31 -4.42 -16.74
C ILE A 277 -9.52 -5.35 -16.88
N LYS A 278 -10.30 -5.20 -17.95
CA LYS A 278 -11.51 -6.00 -18.23
C LYS A 278 -11.16 -7.46 -18.50
N ARG A 279 -10.24 -7.70 -19.42
CA ARG A 279 -9.80 -9.05 -19.78
C ARG A 279 -9.22 -9.82 -18.58
N TYR A 280 -8.42 -9.15 -17.76
CA TYR A 280 -7.87 -9.78 -16.57
C TYR A 280 -8.97 -10.13 -15.55
N ALA A 281 -9.99 -9.31 -15.44
CA ALA A 281 -11.15 -9.63 -14.60
C ALA A 281 -11.88 -10.88 -15.11
N ASP A 282 -12.11 -10.99 -16.42
CA ASP A 282 -12.74 -12.16 -17.03
C ASP A 282 -11.87 -13.42 -16.90
N ASP A 283 -10.55 -13.32 -17.15
CA ASP A 283 -9.66 -14.48 -17.18
C ASP A 283 -9.27 -14.98 -15.77
N TYR A 284 -9.08 -14.06 -14.82
CA TYR A 284 -8.55 -14.39 -13.49
C TYR A 284 -9.52 -14.13 -12.35
N ILE A 285 -10.09 -12.90 -12.21
CA ILE A 285 -10.92 -12.55 -11.04
C ILE A 285 -12.14 -13.47 -10.98
N SER A 286 -12.79 -13.75 -12.12
CA SER A 286 -13.96 -14.61 -12.23
C SER A 286 -13.70 -16.03 -11.71
N ALA A 287 -12.47 -16.55 -11.84
CA ALA A 287 -12.09 -17.88 -11.40
C ALA A 287 -12.01 -18.04 -9.88
N PHE A 288 -11.89 -16.92 -9.15
CA PHE A 288 -11.82 -16.89 -7.68
C PHE A 288 -13.10 -16.38 -7.00
N ASN A 289 -14.08 -15.92 -7.77
CA ASN A 289 -15.37 -15.44 -7.26
C ASN A 289 -16.46 -16.54 -7.26
N ARG A 290 -16.08 -17.82 -7.47
CA ARG A 290 -17.01 -18.96 -7.52
C ARG A 290 -17.12 -19.66 -6.17
#